data_8f5aab257043342a228244ef4106c46e
#
_entry.id   8f5aab257043342a228244ef4106c46e
#
_cell.length_a   1.000
_cell.length_b   1.000
_cell.length_c   1.000
_cell.angle_alpha   90.00
_cell.angle_beta   90.00
_cell.angle_gamma   90.00
#
_symmetry.space_group_name_H-M   'P 1'
#
loop_
_entity.id
_entity.type
_entity.pdbx_description
1 polymer ?
#
loop_
_entity_poly.entity_id
_entity_poly.type
_entity_poly.pdbx_seq_one_letter_code
_entity_poly.pdbx_strand_id
1 'polypeptide(L)'
;MLTLRKASDRGLANHGWLKSFHTFSFASYRDPREQGFSDLLVINDDRVAAGKGFGQHPHRDMEIFSYVLEGALEHKDTLGTGSVIRPGDVQLMSAGSGVAHSEFNHSQTRPVHFLQIWIVPDVSGAKPRYQQEHFSEQKKRGRLQLIISPEGSNGSLKVRQDARVYAGLFDGRESATLELPANRYAYVHVARGSVELNGVSLKEGDGVRVREEQALTLSNGQDAEVLMFDLRPQELPEMP
;
A
#
# COMPACT_ATOMS: atom_id res chain seq x y z
N MET A 1 20.02 -3.43 -7.60
CA MET A 1 20.26 -4.24 -6.37
C MET A 1 18.94 -4.49 -5.66
N LEU A 2 18.61 -5.76 -5.41
CA LEU A 2 17.37 -6.19 -4.73
C LEU A 2 17.69 -6.61 -3.28
N THR A 3 16.96 -6.07 -2.30
CA THR A 3 17.08 -6.45 -0.89
C THR A 3 15.73 -7.00 -0.40
N LEU A 4 15.66 -8.30 -0.21
CA LEU A 4 14.45 -9.01 0.21
C LEU A 4 14.19 -8.83 1.71
N ARG A 5 12.93 -8.50 2.05
CA ARG A 5 12.36 -8.61 3.39
C ARG A 5 11.30 -9.71 3.37
N LYS A 6 11.57 -10.81 4.05
CA LYS A 6 10.65 -11.95 4.09
C LYS A 6 9.40 -11.64 4.92
N ALA A 7 8.28 -12.22 4.55
CA ALA A 7 7.03 -12.13 5.30
C ALA A 7 7.20 -12.53 6.78
N SER A 8 8.04 -13.55 7.06
CA SER A 8 8.36 -14.02 8.41
C SER A 8 9.09 -13.01 9.29
N ASP A 9 9.73 -12.01 8.69
CA ASP A 9 10.56 -11.03 9.41
C ASP A 9 9.77 -9.77 9.79
N ARG A 10 8.50 -9.70 9.38
CA ARG A 10 7.59 -8.58 9.71
C ARG A 10 7.20 -8.63 11.19
N GLY A 11 6.96 -7.45 11.77
CA GLY A 11 6.37 -7.35 13.10
C GLY A 11 4.95 -7.95 13.11
N LEU A 12 4.55 -8.55 14.24
CA LEU A 12 3.21 -9.07 14.43
C LEU A 12 2.55 -8.40 15.65
N ALA A 13 1.37 -7.81 15.42
CA ALA A 13 0.45 -7.41 16.48
C ALA A 13 -0.82 -8.27 16.42
N ASN A 14 -1.26 -8.76 17.58
CA ASN A 14 -2.50 -9.53 17.70
C ASN A 14 -3.29 -9.05 18.92
N HIS A 15 -4.42 -8.39 18.66
CA HIS A 15 -5.32 -7.85 19.67
C HIS A 15 -6.63 -8.66 19.78
N GLY A 16 -6.66 -9.88 19.24
CA GLY A 16 -7.85 -10.71 19.15
C GLY A 16 -8.78 -10.32 18.01
N TRP A 17 -9.24 -9.08 17.98
CA TRP A 17 -10.06 -8.54 16.89
C TRP A 17 -9.27 -8.05 15.67
N LEU A 18 -7.99 -7.73 15.84
CA LEU A 18 -7.05 -7.29 14.83
C LEU A 18 -5.81 -8.20 14.83
N LYS A 19 -5.47 -8.74 13.67
CA LYS A 19 -4.17 -9.34 13.39
C LYS A 19 -3.49 -8.51 12.32
N SER A 20 -2.35 -7.90 12.65
CA SER A 20 -1.63 -6.97 11.79
C SER A 20 -0.17 -7.40 11.65
N PHE A 21 0.33 -7.45 10.40
CA PHE A 21 1.73 -7.65 10.11
C PHE A 21 2.36 -6.34 9.63
N HIS A 22 3.39 -5.88 10.34
CA HIS A 22 4.05 -4.61 10.07
C HIS A 22 5.32 -4.81 9.25
N THR A 23 5.35 -4.30 8.04
CA THR A 23 6.55 -4.32 7.20
C THR A 23 7.63 -3.41 7.75
N PHE A 24 7.25 -2.24 8.25
CA PHE A 24 8.12 -1.26 8.91
C PHE A 24 7.72 -1.06 10.35
N SER A 25 8.54 -0.33 11.11
CA SER A 25 8.25 0.01 12.51
C SER A 25 6.94 0.78 12.63
N PHE A 26 6.01 0.25 13.40
CA PHE A 26 4.68 0.83 13.60
C PHE A 26 4.14 0.50 14.98
N ALA A 27 3.43 1.41 15.61
CA ALA A 27 2.85 1.30 16.95
C ALA A 27 3.88 0.80 18.00
N SER A 28 3.72 -0.38 18.58
CA SER A 28 4.65 -0.97 19.54
C SER A 28 5.79 -1.77 18.89
N TYR A 29 5.67 -2.12 17.62
CA TYR A 29 6.74 -2.79 16.89
C TYR A 29 7.84 -1.80 16.52
N ARG A 30 9.06 -2.07 16.92
CA ARG A 30 10.24 -1.25 16.62
C ARG A 30 11.40 -2.13 16.15
N ASP A 31 11.85 -1.92 14.91
CA ASP A 31 13.09 -2.45 14.35
C ASP A 31 13.88 -1.26 13.76
N PRO A 32 15.05 -0.91 14.31
CA PRO A 32 15.85 0.21 13.81
C PRO A 32 16.27 0.09 12.34
N ARG A 33 16.28 -1.12 11.78
CA ARG A 33 16.62 -1.38 10.37
C ARG A 33 15.42 -1.18 9.43
N GLU A 34 14.21 -1.09 10.02
CA GLU A 34 12.94 -1.09 9.31
C GLU A 34 12.09 0.12 9.73
N GLN A 35 12.60 1.33 9.45
CA GLN A 35 11.93 2.60 9.76
C GLN A 35 11.07 3.12 8.60
N GLY A 36 11.13 2.48 7.44
CA GLY A 36 10.52 2.87 6.18
C GLY A 36 11.49 2.66 5.03
N PHE A 37 11.13 3.13 3.84
CA PHE A 37 11.99 3.14 2.66
C PHE A 37 11.58 4.26 1.72
N SER A 38 12.48 5.19 1.41
CA SER A 38 12.17 6.44 0.72
C SER A 38 11.06 7.17 1.48
N ASP A 39 9.99 7.58 0.80
CA ASP A 39 8.82 8.20 1.42
C ASP A 39 7.77 7.18 1.91
N LEU A 40 7.97 5.90 1.67
CA LEU A 40 7.10 4.83 2.11
C LEU A 40 7.34 4.51 3.58
N LEU A 41 6.42 4.93 4.44
CA LEU A 41 6.56 4.84 5.89
C LEU A 41 5.91 3.59 6.48
N VAL A 42 4.74 3.18 5.97
CA VAL A 42 3.94 2.08 6.52
C VAL A 42 3.43 1.18 5.41
N ILE A 43 3.55 -0.12 5.61
CA ILE A 43 2.73 -1.16 5.00
C ILE A 43 2.31 -2.11 6.11
N ASN A 44 1.06 -2.02 6.55
CA ASN A 44 0.43 -2.95 7.47
C ASN A 44 -0.53 -3.86 6.72
N ASP A 45 -0.45 -5.15 6.97
CA ASP A 45 -1.30 -6.19 6.42
C ASP A 45 -2.29 -6.60 7.53
N ASP A 46 -3.51 -6.06 7.44
CA ASP A 46 -4.49 -6.04 8.51
C ASP A 46 -5.66 -6.98 8.23
N ARG A 47 -5.94 -7.85 9.20
CA ARG A 47 -7.15 -8.67 9.24
C ARG A 47 -7.99 -8.27 10.44
N VAL A 48 -9.18 -7.73 10.18
CA VAL A 48 -10.09 -7.19 11.20
C VAL A 48 -11.34 -8.07 11.29
N ALA A 49 -11.65 -8.49 12.49
CA ALA A 49 -12.84 -9.32 12.78
C ALA A 49 -14.15 -8.60 12.41
N ALA A 50 -15.20 -9.38 12.18
CA ALA A 50 -16.55 -8.88 11.86
C ALA A 50 -17.02 -7.81 12.85
N GLY A 51 -17.55 -6.68 12.37
CA GLY A 51 -18.08 -5.58 13.15
C GLY A 51 -17.06 -4.83 14.01
N LYS A 52 -15.76 -5.14 13.87
CA LYS A 52 -14.68 -4.47 14.60
C LYS A 52 -13.97 -3.48 13.68
N GLY A 53 -13.12 -2.64 14.27
CA GLY A 53 -12.37 -1.64 13.50
C GLY A 53 -11.66 -0.65 14.41
N PHE A 54 -11.13 0.37 13.78
CA PHE A 54 -10.41 1.46 14.42
C PHE A 54 -11.38 2.60 14.67
N GLY A 55 -11.58 2.95 15.94
CA GLY A 55 -12.37 4.12 16.34
C GLY A 55 -11.77 5.42 15.80
N GLN A 56 -12.47 6.52 15.98
CA GLN A 56 -12.02 7.82 15.48
C GLN A 56 -10.65 8.19 16.04
N HIS A 57 -9.70 8.46 15.15
CA HIS A 57 -8.34 8.86 15.46
C HIS A 57 -7.84 9.90 14.44
N PRO A 58 -6.95 10.83 14.88
CA PRO A 58 -6.47 11.93 14.04
C PRO A 58 -5.23 11.55 13.24
N HIS A 59 -5.09 12.19 12.07
CA HIS A 59 -3.88 12.22 11.25
C HIS A 59 -3.56 13.64 10.84
N ARG A 60 -2.28 13.91 10.62
CA ARG A 60 -1.75 15.17 10.08
C ARG A 60 -0.57 14.85 9.16
N ASP A 61 -0.45 15.59 8.07
CA ASP A 61 0.69 15.56 7.15
C ASP A 61 1.10 14.13 6.79
N MET A 62 0.11 13.36 6.25
CA MET A 62 0.29 11.99 5.81
C MET A 62 -0.64 11.68 4.65
N GLU A 63 -0.13 10.98 3.66
CA GLU A 63 -0.89 10.37 2.57
C GLU A 63 -1.16 8.91 2.93
N ILE A 64 -2.42 8.58 3.21
CA ILE A 64 -2.84 7.27 3.73
C ILE A 64 -3.76 6.62 2.72
N PHE A 65 -3.44 5.42 2.29
CA PHE A 65 -4.34 4.67 1.42
C PHE A 65 -4.59 3.25 1.88
N SER A 66 -5.83 2.80 1.65
CA SER A 66 -6.29 1.45 1.95
C SER A 66 -6.48 0.68 0.65
N TYR A 67 -5.92 -0.52 0.60
CA TYR A 67 -6.05 -1.47 -0.51
C TYR A 67 -6.71 -2.74 0.00
N VAL A 68 -8.01 -2.90 -0.29
CA VAL A 68 -8.79 -4.02 0.23
C VAL A 68 -8.56 -5.26 -0.61
N LEU A 69 -8.19 -6.35 0.06
CA LEU A 69 -7.99 -7.67 -0.52
C LEU A 69 -9.24 -8.52 -0.42
N GLU A 70 -9.87 -8.59 0.78
CA GLU A 70 -11.09 -9.36 1.02
C GLU A 70 -12.06 -8.60 1.91
N GLY A 71 -13.36 -8.83 1.71
CA GLY A 71 -14.42 -8.21 2.51
C GLY A 71 -14.69 -6.77 2.09
N ALA A 72 -14.97 -5.90 3.07
CA ALA A 72 -15.25 -4.50 2.83
C ALA A 72 -14.88 -3.66 4.05
N LEU A 73 -14.18 -2.55 3.84
CA LEU A 73 -13.78 -1.59 4.86
C LEU A 73 -14.69 -0.35 4.78
N GLU A 74 -15.31 0.03 5.89
CA GLU A 74 -16.11 1.25 5.99
C GLU A 74 -15.27 2.38 6.57
N HIS A 75 -15.16 3.49 5.84
CA HIS A 75 -14.47 4.70 6.23
C HIS A 75 -15.47 5.81 6.55
N LYS A 76 -15.21 6.57 7.62
CA LYS A 76 -15.89 7.83 7.95
C LYS A 76 -14.87 8.83 8.47
N ASP A 77 -15.00 10.10 8.04
CA ASP A 77 -14.06 11.16 8.44
C ASP A 77 -14.73 12.49 8.80
N THR A 78 -13.93 13.39 9.35
CA THR A 78 -14.36 14.75 9.74
C THR A 78 -14.51 15.71 8.55
N LEU A 79 -14.24 15.29 7.32
CA LEU A 79 -14.56 16.03 6.10
C LEU A 79 -16.01 15.82 5.68
N GLY A 80 -16.73 14.89 6.33
CA GLY A 80 -18.09 14.50 6.01
C GLY A 80 -18.16 13.36 5.00
N THR A 81 -17.02 12.69 4.71
CA THR A 81 -17.01 11.53 3.82
C THR A 81 -17.40 10.28 4.60
N GLY A 82 -18.27 9.47 3.97
CA GLY A 82 -18.58 8.12 4.38
C GLY A 82 -18.59 7.22 3.15
N SER A 83 -17.80 6.15 3.17
CA SER A 83 -17.69 5.23 2.03
C SER A 83 -17.41 3.80 2.46
N VAL A 84 -17.65 2.88 1.54
CA VAL A 84 -17.30 1.46 1.69
C VAL A 84 -16.32 1.09 0.58
N ILE A 85 -15.16 0.61 0.98
CA ILE A 85 -14.04 0.24 0.12
C ILE A 85 -14.06 -1.28 -0.04
N ARG A 86 -14.05 -1.79 -1.28
CA ARG A 86 -14.12 -3.21 -1.61
C ARG A 86 -12.90 -3.63 -2.45
N PRO A 87 -12.65 -4.93 -2.64
CA PRO A 87 -11.63 -5.39 -3.57
C PRO A 87 -11.76 -4.73 -4.95
N GLY A 88 -10.65 -4.20 -5.46
CA GLY A 88 -10.60 -3.37 -6.65
C GLY A 88 -10.71 -1.87 -6.40
N ASP A 89 -11.22 -1.44 -5.24
CA ASP A 89 -11.19 -0.03 -4.86
C ASP A 89 -9.85 0.33 -4.22
N VAL A 90 -9.39 1.54 -4.49
CA VAL A 90 -8.30 2.21 -3.79
C VAL A 90 -8.85 3.49 -3.18
N GLN A 91 -8.66 3.65 -1.88
CA GLN A 91 -9.02 4.86 -1.15
C GLN A 91 -7.75 5.60 -0.75
N LEU A 92 -7.67 6.89 -1.00
CA LEU A 92 -6.55 7.76 -0.60
C LEU A 92 -7.07 8.95 0.19
N MET A 93 -6.62 9.07 1.43
CA MET A 93 -6.85 10.21 2.30
C MET A 93 -5.56 11.01 2.46
N SER A 94 -5.57 12.26 2.02
CA SER A 94 -4.51 13.23 2.31
C SER A 94 -4.85 13.95 3.61
N ALA A 95 -4.13 13.68 4.68
CA ALA A 95 -4.45 14.24 6.00
C ALA A 95 -4.16 15.74 6.12
N GLY A 96 -3.10 16.25 5.47
CA GLY A 96 -2.76 17.68 5.41
C GLY A 96 -2.79 18.35 6.78
N SER A 97 -3.49 19.48 6.89
CA SER A 97 -3.59 20.27 8.14
C SER A 97 -4.29 19.54 9.30
N GLY A 98 -4.89 18.39 9.06
CA GLY A 98 -5.50 17.53 10.06
C GLY A 98 -6.87 17.00 9.63
N VAL A 99 -7.09 15.71 9.86
CA VAL A 99 -8.37 15.02 9.69
C VAL A 99 -8.44 13.92 10.75
N ALA A 100 -9.63 13.63 11.25
CA ALA A 100 -9.86 12.44 12.05
C ALA A 100 -10.79 11.51 11.30
N HIS A 101 -10.50 10.20 11.34
CA HIS A 101 -11.30 9.19 10.67
C HIS A 101 -11.47 7.93 11.52
N SER A 102 -12.40 7.10 11.11
CA SER A 102 -12.62 5.75 11.64
C SER A 102 -12.70 4.76 10.49
N GLU A 103 -12.23 3.54 10.72
CA GLU A 103 -12.22 2.46 9.74
C GLU A 103 -12.76 1.19 10.40
N PHE A 104 -13.91 0.70 9.93
CA PHE A 104 -14.55 -0.49 10.47
C PHE A 104 -14.73 -1.57 9.42
N ASN A 105 -14.68 -2.82 9.83
CA ASN A 105 -15.17 -3.91 9.01
C ASN A 105 -16.67 -3.72 8.78
N HIS A 106 -17.06 -3.49 7.52
CA HIS A 106 -18.46 -3.28 7.14
C HIS A 106 -19.34 -4.51 7.39
N SER A 107 -18.74 -5.72 7.36
CA SER A 107 -19.46 -6.97 7.59
C SER A 107 -19.59 -7.29 9.07
N GLN A 108 -20.78 -7.73 9.48
CA GLN A 108 -21.04 -8.21 10.84
C GLN A 108 -20.76 -9.71 11.02
N THR A 109 -20.37 -10.41 9.95
CA THR A 109 -20.23 -11.89 9.98
C THR A 109 -18.92 -12.42 9.41
N ARG A 110 -18.20 -11.64 8.61
CA ARG A 110 -16.96 -12.05 7.93
C ARG A 110 -15.83 -11.05 8.21
N PRO A 111 -14.57 -11.51 8.29
CA PRO A 111 -13.44 -10.61 8.43
C PRO A 111 -13.23 -9.75 7.19
N VAL A 112 -12.52 -8.64 7.34
CA VAL A 112 -11.94 -7.86 6.25
C VAL A 112 -10.41 -8.01 6.28
N HIS A 113 -9.81 -8.11 5.09
CA HIS A 113 -8.37 -8.16 4.88
C HIS A 113 -7.96 -7.01 3.94
N PHE A 114 -7.05 -6.17 4.37
CA PHE A 114 -6.59 -5.01 3.59
C PHE A 114 -5.15 -4.64 3.95
N LEU A 115 -4.51 -3.89 3.07
CA LEU A 115 -3.24 -3.23 3.33
C LEU A 115 -3.51 -1.77 3.69
N GLN A 116 -2.96 -1.32 4.82
CA GLN A 116 -2.91 0.09 5.21
C GLN A 116 -1.52 0.62 4.88
N ILE A 117 -1.44 1.63 4.03
CA ILE A 117 -0.18 2.12 3.47
C ILE A 117 -0.08 3.63 3.67
N TRP A 118 1.09 4.09 4.17
CA TRP A 118 1.34 5.50 4.41
C TRP A 118 2.56 5.97 3.63
N ILE A 119 2.39 7.09 2.93
CA ILE A 119 3.46 7.80 2.23
C ILE A 119 3.58 9.18 2.87
N VAL A 120 4.81 9.59 3.19
CA VAL A 120 5.10 10.93 3.72
C VAL A 120 4.89 11.94 2.58
N PRO A 121 4.07 12.99 2.76
CA PRO A 121 3.89 14.00 1.72
C PRO A 121 5.12 14.90 1.55
N ASP A 122 5.20 15.59 0.42
CA ASP A 122 6.23 16.58 0.10
C ASP A 122 5.88 18.00 0.61
N VAL A 123 4.68 18.17 1.19
CA VAL A 123 4.18 19.46 1.70
C VAL A 123 3.37 19.25 2.97
N SER A 124 3.64 20.08 4.00
CA SER A 124 2.87 20.09 5.25
C SER A 124 1.72 21.10 5.22
N GLY A 125 0.72 20.89 6.09
CA GLY A 125 -0.39 21.79 6.33
C GLY A 125 -1.35 21.97 5.15
N ALA A 126 -1.25 21.14 4.12
CA ALA A 126 -2.13 21.23 2.95
C ALA A 126 -3.60 20.94 3.33
N LYS A 127 -4.55 21.41 2.51
CA LYS A 127 -5.97 21.14 2.74
C LYS A 127 -6.23 19.62 2.69
N PRO A 128 -6.89 19.03 3.70
CA PRO A 128 -7.26 17.62 3.69
C PRO A 128 -8.13 17.24 2.49
N ARG A 129 -7.99 16.01 2.02
CA ARG A 129 -8.73 15.52 0.84
C ARG A 129 -8.98 14.02 0.94
N TYR A 130 -10.13 13.58 0.44
CA TYR A 130 -10.50 12.18 0.24
C TYR A 130 -10.69 11.89 -1.24
N GLN A 131 -10.22 10.74 -1.69
CA GLN A 131 -10.40 10.22 -3.04
C GLN A 131 -10.64 8.71 -2.97
N GLN A 132 -11.44 8.18 -3.89
CA GLN A 132 -11.64 6.74 -4.07
C GLN A 132 -11.89 6.46 -5.55
N GLU A 133 -11.28 5.39 -6.08
CA GLU A 133 -11.45 4.95 -7.46
C GLU A 133 -11.45 3.43 -7.53
N HIS A 134 -12.20 2.88 -8.50
CA HIS A 134 -12.27 1.46 -8.76
C HIS A 134 -11.36 1.04 -9.91
N PHE A 135 -10.43 0.13 -9.64
CA PHE A 135 -9.53 -0.48 -10.62
C PHE A 135 -9.90 -1.95 -10.78
N SER A 136 -10.64 -2.27 -11.85
CA SER A 136 -11.12 -3.63 -12.09
C SER A 136 -9.96 -4.63 -12.26
N GLU A 137 -10.22 -5.92 -11.99
CA GLU A 137 -9.25 -6.99 -12.23
C GLU A 137 -8.72 -6.97 -13.67
N GLN A 138 -9.60 -6.73 -14.65
CA GLN A 138 -9.21 -6.66 -16.06
C GLN A 138 -8.15 -5.59 -16.33
N LYS A 139 -8.16 -4.47 -15.60
CA LYS A 139 -7.15 -3.40 -15.73
C LYS A 139 -5.81 -3.80 -15.14
N LYS A 140 -5.79 -4.74 -14.19
CA LYS A 140 -4.60 -5.22 -13.46
C LYS A 140 -4.03 -6.52 -14.01
N ARG A 141 -4.82 -7.34 -14.71
CA ARG A 141 -4.45 -8.68 -15.16
C ARG A 141 -3.33 -8.64 -16.19
N GLY A 142 -2.20 -9.28 -15.88
CA GLY A 142 -1.01 -9.34 -16.74
C GLY A 142 -0.36 -7.99 -17.03
N ARG A 143 -0.59 -6.97 -16.20
CA ARG A 143 -0.04 -5.63 -16.36
C ARG A 143 0.07 -4.88 -15.05
N LEU A 144 0.83 -3.79 -15.06
CA LEU A 144 0.96 -2.87 -13.94
C LEU A 144 0.04 -1.66 -14.15
N GLN A 145 -1.11 -1.65 -13.49
CA GLN A 145 -2.07 -0.55 -13.51
C GLN A 145 -1.61 0.55 -12.56
N LEU A 146 -1.37 1.76 -13.08
CA LEU A 146 -1.10 2.93 -12.25
C LEU A 146 -2.37 3.27 -11.44
N ILE A 147 -2.27 3.24 -10.10
CA ILE A 147 -3.39 3.49 -9.18
C ILE A 147 -3.23 4.80 -8.39
N ILE A 148 -1.99 5.25 -8.16
CA ILE A 148 -1.67 6.52 -7.48
C ILE A 148 -0.51 7.19 -8.22
N SER A 149 -0.58 8.51 -8.42
CA SER A 149 0.51 9.30 -9.00
C SER A 149 0.47 10.76 -8.53
N PRO A 150 1.57 11.53 -8.65
CA PRO A 150 1.58 12.95 -8.29
C PRO A 150 0.57 13.78 -9.09
N GLU A 151 0.38 13.47 -10.35
CA GLU A 151 -0.48 14.22 -11.27
C GLU A 151 -1.93 13.73 -11.29
N GLY A 152 -2.22 12.51 -10.81
CA GLY A 152 -3.51 11.83 -11.00
C GLY A 152 -3.72 11.40 -12.46
N SER A 153 -2.63 11.08 -13.17
CA SER A 153 -2.67 10.72 -14.59
C SER A 153 -3.33 9.34 -14.81
N ASN A 154 -3.90 9.15 -15.99
CA ASN A 154 -4.54 7.89 -16.41
C ASN A 154 -5.63 7.37 -15.44
N GLY A 155 -6.33 8.28 -14.75
CA GLY A 155 -7.37 7.92 -13.78
C GLY A 155 -6.83 7.44 -12.42
N SER A 156 -5.53 7.60 -12.15
CA SER A 156 -4.95 7.32 -10.83
C SER A 156 -5.36 8.37 -9.80
N LEU A 157 -5.33 8.00 -8.53
CA LEU A 157 -5.52 8.95 -7.43
C LEU A 157 -4.30 9.86 -7.31
N LYS A 158 -4.54 11.12 -6.96
CA LYS A 158 -3.48 12.13 -6.85
C LYS A 158 -2.89 12.16 -5.45
N VAL A 159 -1.61 11.83 -5.33
CA VAL A 159 -0.82 11.89 -4.09
C VAL A 159 0.01 13.19 -4.04
N ARG A 160 0.28 13.70 -2.82
CA ARG A 160 1.18 14.84 -2.59
C ARG A 160 2.59 14.33 -2.27
N GLN A 161 3.15 13.59 -3.18
CA GLN A 161 4.54 13.13 -3.15
C GLN A 161 4.96 12.73 -4.56
N ASP A 162 6.26 12.83 -4.87
CA ASP A 162 6.84 12.25 -6.09
C ASP A 162 6.95 10.73 -5.97
N ALA A 163 5.79 10.09 -5.88
CA ALA A 163 5.63 8.65 -5.78
C ALA A 163 4.56 8.15 -6.74
N ARG A 164 4.79 6.99 -7.37
CA ARG A 164 3.79 6.30 -8.18
C ARG A 164 3.56 4.91 -7.62
N VAL A 165 2.31 4.49 -7.56
CA VAL A 165 1.93 3.16 -7.10
C VAL A 165 1.19 2.44 -8.21
N TYR A 166 1.65 1.23 -8.47
CA TYR A 166 1.06 0.32 -9.45
C TYR A 166 0.51 -0.91 -8.74
N ALA A 167 -0.61 -1.43 -9.24
CA ALA A 167 -1.16 -2.72 -8.83
C ALA A 167 -1.21 -3.67 -10.02
N GLY A 168 -0.84 -4.94 -9.82
CA GLY A 168 -0.88 -5.95 -10.87
C GLY A 168 -1.34 -7.31 -10.35
N LEU A 169 -2.01 -8.06 -11.23
CA LEU A 169 -2.44 -9.44 -11.01
C LEU A 169 -1.73 -10.33 -12.03
N PHE A 170 -1.09 -11.39 -11.56
CA PHE A 170 -0.30 -12.28 -12.40
C PHE A 170 -0.59 -13.74 -12.10
N ASP A 171 -0.86 -14.49 -13.15
CA ASP A 171 -1.02 -15.95 -13.07
C ASP A 171 -0.44 -16.64 -14.31
N GLY A 172 0.20 -17.79 -14.10
CA GLY A 172 0.77 -18.59 -15.17
C GLY A 172 1.86 -17.85 -15.98
N ARG A 173 1.59 -17.58 -17.27
CA ARG A 173 2.54 -16.94 -18.19
C ARG A 173 2.43 -15.41 -18.26
N GLU A 174 1.55 -14.82 -17.48
CA GLU A 174 1.40 -13.37 -17.42
C GLU A 174 2.68 -12.72 -16.91
N SER A 175 3.08 -11.63 -17.52
CA SER A 175 4.25 -10.85 -17.11
C SER A 175 4.10 -9.37 -17.46
N ALA A 176 4.77 -8.52 -16.70
CA ALA A 176 4.84 -7.09 -16.98
C ALA A 176 6.18 -6.53 -16.50
N THR A 177 6.66 -5.52 -17.19
CA THR A 177 7.88 -4.80 -16.85
C THR A 177 7.55 -3.33 -16.55
N LEU A 178 8.08 -2.81 -15.45
CA LEU A 178 8.14 -1.39 -15.14
C LEU A 178 9.54 -0.88 -15.46
N GLU A 179 9.64 0.04 -16.42
CA GLU A 179 10.87 0.78 -16.65
C GLU A 179 11.00 1.87 -15.57
N LEU A 180 12.12 1.86 -14.86
CA LEU A 180 12.45 2.87 -13.85
C LEU A 180 13.41 3.90 -14.45
N PRO A 181 13.09 5.20 -14.38
CA PRO A 181 14.06 6.23 -14.70
C PRO A 181 15.34 6.08 -13.86
N ALA A 182 16.48 6.52 -14.39
CA ALA A 182 17.71 6.57 -13.63
C ALA A 182 17.52 7.32 -12.32
N ASN A 183 18.17 6.85 -11.26
CA ASN A 183 18.08 7.42 -9.90
C ASN A 183 16.68 7.34 -9.26
N ARG A 184 15.87 6.34 -9.61
CA ARG A 184 14.65 6.02 -8.84
C ARG A 184 14.90 4.80 -7.95
N TYR A 185 14.25 4.80 -6.80
CA TYR A 185 14.10 3.61 -5.96
C TYR A 185 12.74 2.98 -6.20
N ALA A 186 12.61 1.70 -5.90
CA ALA A 186 11.30 1.06 -5.90
C ALA A 186 11.13 0.14 -4.69
N TYR A 187 9.89 -0.05 -4.29
CA TYR A 187 9.50 -1.07 -3.34
C TYR A 187 8.46 -1.98 -3.98
N VAL A 188 8.63 -3.29 -3.86
CA VAL A 188 7.67 -4.28 -4.36
C VAL A 188 7.11 -5.04 -3.18
N HIS A 189 5.79 -5.14 -3.06
CA HIS A 189 5.10 -5.90 -2.01
C HIS A 189 4.15 -6.92 -2.63
N VAL A 190 4.31 -8.19 -2.25
CA VAL A 190 3.40 -9.26 -2.68
C VAL A 190 2.24 -9.34 -1.69
N ALA A 191 1.07 -8.87 -2.13
CA ALA A 191 -0.14 -8.86 -1.32
C ALA A 191 -0.80 -10.24 -1.22
N ARG A 192 -0.67 -11.07 -2.28
CA ARG A 192 -1.18 -12.45 -2.36
C ARG A 192 -0.35 -13.29 -3.29
N GLY A 193 -0.44 -14.61 -3.09
CA GLY A 193 0.15 -15.61 -3.98
C GLY A 193 1.66 -15.58 -4.02
N SER A 194 2.22 -15.85 -5.19
CA SER A 194 3.66 -15.83 -5.42
C SER A 194 4.00 -15.35 -6.82
N VAL A 195 5.18 -14.75 -7.00
CA VAL A 195 5.65 -14.18 -8.27
C VAL A 195 7.18 -14.14 -8.28
N GLU A 196 7.78 -14.09 -9.44
CA GLU A 196 9.20 -13.76 -9.58
C GLU A 196 9.38 -12.28 -9.94
N LEU A 197 10.32 -11.61 -9.27
CA LEU A 197 10.79 -10.26 -9.60
C LEU A 197 12.23 -10.36 -10.08
N ASN A 198 12.50 -10.07 -11.37
CA ASN A 198 13.83 -10.19 -11.98
C ASN A 198 14.50 -11.55 -11.66
N GLY A 199 13.73 -12.65 -11.68
CA GLY A 199 14.19 -13.99 -11.36
C GLY A 199 14.29 -14.35 -9.87
N VAL A 200 13.96 -13.41 -8.96
CA VAL A 200 13.90 -13.67 -7.51
C VAL A 200 12.48 -14.08 -7.14
N SER A 201 12.31 -15.29 -6.59
CA SER A 201 11.00 -15.80 -6.16
C SER A 201 10.53 -15.11 -4.88
N LEU A 202 9.32 -14.60 -4.90
CA LEU A 202 8.64 -13.91 -3.82
C LEU A 202 7.29 -14.57 -3.52
N LYS A 203 6.82 -14.46 -2.29
CA LYS A 203 5.52 -14.98 -1.84
C LYS A 203 4.75 -13.95 -1.02
N GLU A 204 3.49 -14.24 -0.76
CA GLU A 204 2.60 -13.38 0.04
C GLU A 204 3.30 -12.84 1.29
N GLY A 205 3.23 -11.53 1.45
CA GLY A 205 3.80 -10.78 2.54
C GLY A 205 5.29 -10.42 2.38
N ASP A 206 5.98 -10.96 1.37
CA ASP A 206 7.36 -10.56 1.07
C ASP A 206 7.38 -9.15 0.50
N GLY A 207 8.46 -8.42 0.83
CA GLY A 207 8.75 -7.10 0.29
C GLY A 207 10.18 -7.02 -0.24
N VAL A 208 10.41 -6.19 -1.25
CA VAL A 208 11.75 -5.99 -1.84
C VAL A 208 12.04 -4.50 -1.96
N ARG A 209 13.12 -4.05 -1.33
CA ARG A 209 13.74 -2.75 -1.63
C ARG A 209 14.57 -2.87 -2.89
N VAL A 210 14.38 -1.94 -3.80
CA VAL A 210 15.06 -1.91 -5.11
C VAL A 210 15.84 -0.61 -5.25
N ARG A 211 17.12 -0.75 -5.59
CA ARG A 211 18.04 0.34 -5.90
C ARG A 211 18.81 -0.01 -7.15
N GLU A 212 19.17 0.99 -7.95
CA GLU A 212 20.08 0.82 -9.09
C GLU A 212 19.59 -0.20 -10.15
N GLU A 213 18.27 -0.39 -10.26
CA GLU A 213 17.66 -1.18 -11.32
C GLU A 213 16.98 -0.25 -12.32
N GLN A 214 17.06 -0.58 -13.60
CA GLN A 214 16.41 0.19 -14.67
C GLN A 214 15.09 -0.44 -15.11
N ALA A 215 14.88 -1.71 -14.82
CA ALA A 215 13.66 -2.42 -15.17
C ALA A 215 13.31 -3.46 -14.11
N LEU A 216 12.02 -3.55 -13.80
CA LEU A 216 11.46 -4.51 -12.85
C LEU A 216 10.44 -5.38 -13.56
N THR A 217 10.81 -6.64 -13.80
CA THR A 217 9.95 -7.61 -14.49
C THR A 217 9.33 -8.57 -13.48
N LEU A 218 8.00 -8.60 -13.45
CA LEU A 218 7.19 -9.62 -12.76
C LEU A 218 6.82 -10.73 -13.73
N SER A 219 7.01 -11.97 -13.32
CA SER A 219 6.71 -13.17 -14.12
C SER A 219 6.42 -14.38 -13.23
N ASN A 220 6.00 -15.49 -13.83
CA ASN A 220 5.77 -16.77 -13.16
C ASN A 220 4.84 -16.63 -11.93
N GLY A 221 3.78 -15.84 -12.06
CA GLY A 221 2.79 -15.64 -11.02
C GLY A 221 1.98 -16.89 -10.72
N GLN A 222 1.60 -17.07 -9.46
CA GLN A 222 0.61 -18.06 -9.01
C GLN A 222 -0.40 -17.31 -8.13
N ASP A 223 -1.56 -16.97 -8.69
CA ASP A 223 -2.58 -16.12 -8.05
C ASP A 223 -1.99 -14.87 -7.39
N ALA A 224 -0.98 -14.28 -8.02
CA ALA A 224 -0.23 -13.18 -7.45
C ALA A 224 -0.97 -11.85 -7.57
N GLU A 225 -1.04 -11.11 -6.46
CA GLU A 225 -1.42 -9.70 -6.41
C GLU A 225 -0.26 -8.89 -5.84
N VAL A 226 0.21 -7.90 -6.60
CA VAL A 226 1.45 -7.16 -6.30
C VAL A 226 1.19 -5.66 -6.31
N LEU A 227 1.72 -4.97 -5.30
CA LEU A 227 1.87 -3.52 -5.31
C LEU A 227 3.34 -3.16 -5.59
N MET A 228 3.56 -2.24 -6.51
CA MET A 228 4.87 -1.74 -6.86
C MET A 228 4.90 -0.22 -6.71
N PHE A 229 5.88 0.27 -5.97
CA PHE A 229 6.06 1.68 -5.65
C PHE A 229 7.30 2.19 -6.37
N ASP A 230 7.16 3.20 -7.20
CA ASP A 230 8.24 4.00 -7.78
C ASP A 230 8.43 5.24 -6.89
N LEU A 231 9.61 5.38 -6.30
CA LEU A 231 9.89 6.29 -5.20
C LEU A 231 11.14 7.15 -5.49
N ARG A 232 11.28 8.25 -4.75
CA ARG A 232 12.48 9.09 -4.78
C ARG A 232 13.71 8.34 -4.26
N PRO A 233 14.93 8.65 -4.71
CA PRO A 233 16.16 7.97 -4.31
C PRO A 233 16.67 8.46 -2.95
N GLN A 234 15.94 8.13 -1.88
CA GLN A 234 16.33 8.40 -0.49
C GLN A 234 16.10 7.17 0.38
N GLU A 235 16.85 7.04 1.47
CA GLU A 235 16.84 5.80 2.28
C GLU A 235 15.67 5.74 3.27
N LEU A 236 15.34 6.86 3.89
CA LEU A 236 14.33 6.94 4.94
C LEU A 236 13.34 8.05 4.63
N PRO A 237 12.09 7.94 5.12
CA PRO A 237 11.11 9.02 5.03
C PRO A 237 11.60 10.27 5.76
N GLU A 238 11.44 11.41 5.12
CA GLU A 238 11.71 12.74 5.70
C GLU A 238 10.38 13.46 5.89
N MET A 239 10.06 13.77 7.14
CA MET A 239 8.84 14.52 7.46
C MET A 239 9.00 15.98 7.00
N PRO A 240 7.99 16.59 6.37
CA PRO A 240 8.02 17.95 5.88
C PRO A 240 7.95 19.00 6.99
#